data_ffb022cc57b21fc414f7e7db10d68e9f
#
_entry.id   ffb022cc57b21fc414f7e7db10d68e9f
#
_cell.length_a   1.000
_cell.length_b   1.000
_cell.length_c   1.000
_cell.angle_alpha   90.00
_cell.angle_beta   90.00
_cell.angle_gamma   90.00
#
_symmetry.space_group_name_H-M   'P 1'
#
loop_
_entity.id
_entity.type
_entity.pdbx_description
1 polymer ?
#
loop_
_entity_poly.entity_id
_entity_poly.type
_entity_poly.pdbx_seq_one_letter_code
_entity_poly.pdbx_strand_id
1 'polypeptide(L)'
;MAPATLALITDLVRDAVHPLTGSAADYDPLLEFIGNARFVLLGEASHGTHEFYRERARITKRLIRERGFQAVAVEADWPDAWRVHRYVQGESTDADAVEALGGFRRFPAWMWRNADVLDFIGWLRAHNESLRPGAGTTGFYGLDLYSLHASIAAVLAYLDKVDPAGAQRARHRYACFEDFGEDPQAYGYAAGMGLSPTCESEVVAQLVDLQRRAAEYARRNGRVAEDDFFHAQQNARLVKNAELYYRTMFHGRVSSWNLRDEHMANTLSALAEHLALRNPDTRIVVWAHNSHLGDARATQLGRTGEWNLGQLSRERYGKDCVLVGFTAYSGTVTAASNWDGPAERKTVTPGMPGSCEALFHDAAIPAFLLTLRHDTPVANGLREPLLERAIGVIYRPETEFASHYFRARLSDQFDAVIHFDRTRAVEPLERTAEWSTEPAETFPSGM
;
A
#
# COMPACT_ATOMS: atom_id res chain seq x y z
N MET A 1 6.46 -29.35 8.79
CA MET A 1 5.31 -29.92 9.54
C MET A 1 5.06 -31.35 9.07
N ALA A 2 4.56 -32.25 9.93
CA ALA A 2 4.22 -33.62 9.51
C ALA A 2 2.97 -33.61 8.60
N PRO A 3 2.88 -34.53 7.60
CA PRO A 3 1.72 -34.58 6.69
C PRO A 3 0.37 -34.72 7.41
N ALA A 4 0.31 -35.51 8.48
CA ALA A 4 -0.92 -35.68 9.26
C ALA A 4 -1.37 -34.38 9.95
N THR A 5 -0.43 -33.54 10.39
CA THR A 5 -0.73 -32.23 10.99
C THR A 5 -1.27 -31.28 9.94
N LEU A 6 -0.70 -31.25 8.73
CA LEU A 6 -1.21 -30.42 7.62
C LEU A 6 -2.64 -30.83 7.23
N ALA A 7 -2.92 -32.12 7.09
CA ALA A 7 -4.26 -32.62 6.79
C ALA A 7 -5.29 -32.17 7.84
N LEU A 8 -4.93 -32.26 9.13
CA LEU A 8 -5.81 -31.79 10.21
C LEU A 8 -6.10 -30.28 10.09
N ILE A 9 -5.07 -29.46 9.83
CA ILE A 9 -5.25 -28.01 9.68
C ILE A 9 -6.10 -27.70 8.44
N THR A 10 -5.91 -28.43 7.33
CA THR A 10 -6.75 -28.29 6.12
C THR A 10 -8.23 -28.57 6.42
N ASP A 11 -8.55 -29.60 7.19
CA ASP A 11 -9.93 -29.88 7.63
C ASP A 11 -10.49 -28.73 8.50
N LEU A 12 -9.71 -28.25 9.47
CA LEU A 12 -10.10 -27.09 10.29
C LEU A 12 -10.35 -25.83 9.47
N VAL A 13 -9.53 -25.59 8.42
CA VAL A 13 -9.74 -24.47 7.48
C VAL A 13 -11.05 -24.67 6.74
N ARG A 14 -11.29 -25.85 6.15
CA ARG A 14 -12.51 -26.19 5.40
C ARG A 14 -13.78 -25.94 6.21
N ASP A 15 -13.76 -26.28 7.50
CA ASP A 15 -14.89 -26.13 8.39
C ASP A 15 -15.11 -24.67 8.85
N ALA A 16 -14.08 -23.82 8.81
CA ALA A 16 -14.10 -22.46 9.39
C ALA A 16 -14.29 -21.36 8.34
N VAL A 17 -14.11 -21.65 7.03
CA VAL A 17 -14.14 -20.62 5.99
C VAL A 17 -15.55 -20.20 5.61
N HIS A 18 -15.66 -18.97 5.13
CA HIS A 18 -16.85 -18.43 4.46
C HIS A 18 -16.57 -18.37 2.95
N PRO A 19 -17.19 -19.25 2.11
CA PRO A 19 -17.00 -19.24 0.68
C PRO A 19 -17.39 -17.90 0.06
N LEU A 20 -16.60 -17.42 -0.89
CA LEU A 20 -16.93 -16.23 -1.68
C LEU A 20 -17.64 -16.67 -2.97
N THR A 21 -18.88 -16.24 -3.13
CA THR A 21 -19.77 -16.65 -4.22
C THR A 21 -19.98 -15.56 -5.28
N GLY A 22 -19.43 -14.36 -5.05
CA GLY A 22 -19.70 -13.14 -5.81
C GLY A 22 -20.89 -12.35 -5.27
N SER A 23 -21.54 -12.83 -4.20
CA SER A 23 -22.64 -12.14 -3.53
C SER A 23 -22.22 -10.86 -2.86
N ALA A 24 -23.12 -9.90 -2.73
CA ALA A 24 -22.91 -8.70 -1.95
C ALA A 24 -22.69 -8.99 -0.45
N ALA A 25 -23.24 -10.09 0.06
CA ALA A 25 -23.17 -10.53 1.45
C ALA A 25 -21.89 -11.30 1.80
N ASP A 26 -21.04 -11.66 0.83
CA ASP A 26 -19.83 -12.47 1.06
C ASP A 26 -18.91 -11.90 2.15
N TYR A 27 -18.91 -10.58 2.33
CA TYR A 27 -18.09 -9.88 3.32
C TYR A 27 -18.84 -9.47 4.59
N ASP A 28 -20.09 -9.89 4.80
CA ASP A 28 -20.82 -9.61 6.05
C ASP A 28 -20.06 -10.10 7.28
N PRO A 29 -19.47 -11.33 7.28
CA PRO A 29 -18.68 -11.81 8.41
C PRO A 29 -17.44 -10.94 8.68
N LEU A 30 -16.81 -10.39 7.63
CA LEU A 30 -15.65 -9.49 7.78
C LEU A 30 -16.08 -8.14 8.35
N LEU A 31 -17.18 -7.56 7.87
CA LEU A 31 -17.69 -6.29 8.39
C LEU A 31 -18.15 -6.41 9.84
N GLU A 32 -18.74 -7.54 10.21
CA GLU A 32 -19.09 -7.86 11.59
C GLU A 32 -17.82 -7.99 12.46
N PHE A 33 -16.82 -8.69 11.97
CA PHE A 33 -15.53 -8.85 12.64
C PHE A 33 -14.80 -7.51 12.84
N ILE A 34 -14.76 -6.64 11.82
CA ILE A 34 -14.19 -5.28 11.90
C ILE A 34 -14.90 -4.45 12.96
N GLY A 35 -16.22 -4.56 13.08
CA GLY A 35 -16.99 -3.88 14.12
C GLY A 35 -16.75 -2.37 14.13
N ASN A 36 -16.18 -1.88 15.23
CA ASN A 36 -15.88 -0.46 15.45
C ASN A 36 -14.41 -0.08 15.22
N ALA A 37 -13.60 -0.96 14.66
CA ALA A 37 -12.20 -0.65 14.36
C ALA A 37 -12.10 0.59 13.46
N ARG A 38 -11.10 1.42 13.74
CA ARG A 38 -10.85 2.68 13.01
C ARG A 38 -9.92 2.52 11.84
N PHE A 39 -9.06 1.51 11.86
CA PHE A 39 -8.07 1.23 10.82
C PHE A 39 -8.29 -0.18 10.29
N VAL A 40 -8.52 -0.30 9.00
CA VAL A 40 -8.63 -1.60 8.30
C VAL A 40 -7.58 -1.65 7.21
N LEU A 41 -6.60 -2.53 7.39
CA LEU A 41 -5.47 -2.69 6.49
C LEU A 41 -5.74 -3.90 5.60
N LEU A 42 -5.97 -3.65 4.30
CA LEU A 42 -6.28 -4.66 3.28
C LEU A 42 -5.03 -4.92 2.44
N GLY A 43 -4.49 -6.12 2.57
CA GLY A 43 -3.27 -6.57 1.94
C GLY A 43 -3.41 -6.96 0.47
N GLU A 44 -2.34 -7.49 -0.08
CA GLU A 44 -2.23 -8.23 -1.33
C GLU A 44 -0.97 -9.08 -1.31
N ALA A 45 -1.04 -10.32 -1.79
CA ALA A 45 0.13 -11.19 -1.90
C ALA A 45 0.95 -10.92 -3.17
N SER A 46 0.44 -10.07 -4.07
CA SER A 46 1.14 -9.58 -5.25
C SER A 46 0.56 -8.24 -5.70
N HIS A 47 1.41 -7.34 -6.18
CA HIS A 47 0.98 -6.03 -6.68
C HIS A 47 0.17 -6.07 -7.98
N GLY A 48 0.20 -7.16 -8.72
CA GLY A 48 -0.37 -7.25 -10.06
C GLY A 48 -1.53 -8.23 -10.23
N THR A 49 -2.32 -8.49 -9.18
CA THR A 49 -3.43 -9.45 -9.20
C THR A 49 -4.79 -8.75 -9.20
N HIS A 50 -5.58 -8.98 -10.25
CA HIS A 50 -6.92 -8.40 -10.44
C HIS A 50 -7.87 -8.65 -9.26
N GLU A 51 -7.97 -9.90 -8.79
CA GLU A 51 -8.88 -10.27 -7.71
C GLU A 51 -8.58 -9.50 -6.43
N PHE A 52 -7.31 -9.20 -6.13
CA PHE A 52 -6.93 -8.45 -4.94
C PHE A 52 -7.41 -6.98 -5.02
N TYR A 53 -7.19 -6.31 -6.16
CA TYR A 53 -7.69 -4.93 -6.36
C TYR A 53 -9.21 -4.89 -6.34
N ARG A 54 -9.86 -5.80 -7.06
CA ARG A 54 -11.34 -5.87 -7.12
C ARG A 54 -11.95 -6.04 -5.73
N GLU A 55 -11.45 -6.99 -4.94
CA GLU A 55 -12.05 -7.29 -3.66
C GLU A 55 -11.69 -6.26 -2.59
N ARG A 56 -10.48 -5.68 -2.61
CA ARG A 56 -10.17 -4.49 -1.80
C ARG A 56 -11.14 -3.37 -2.10
N ALA A 57 -11.41 -3.09 -3.38
CA ALA A 57 -12.39 -2.08 -3.77
C ALA A 57 -13.80 -2.41 -3.28
N ARG A 58 -14.26 -3.67 -3.40
CA ARG A 58 -15.59 -4.12 -2.91
C ARG A 58 -15.72 -3.93 -1.40
N ILE A 59 -14.75 -4.38 -0.62
CA ILE A 59 -14.72 -4.24 0.84
C ILE A 59 -14.69 -2.75 1.22
N THR A 60 -13.83 -1.96 0.58
CA THR A 60 -13.69 -0.53 0.85
C THR A 60 -14.98 0.24 0.56
N LYS A 61 -15.65 -0.05 -0.56
CA LYS A 61 -16.95 0.55 -0.90
C LYS A 61 -18.00 0.28 0.18
N ARG A 62 -18.01 -0.91 0.77
CA ARG A 62 -18.90 -1.27 1.87
C ARG A 62 -18.50 -0.55 3.17
N LEU A 63 -17.21 -0.51 3.51
CA LEU A 63 -16.71 0.21 4.68
C LEU A 63 -17.05 1.70 4.62
N ILE A 64 -16.94 2.33 3.45
CA ILE A 64 -17.34 3.73 3.23
C ILE A 64 -18.85 3.90 3.44
N ARG A 65 -19.67 3.10 2.76
CA ARG A 65 -21.13 3.27 2.77
C ARG A 65 -21.79 2.86 4.08
N GLU A 66 -21.32 1.80 4.70
CA GLU A 66 -22.00 1.13 5.81
C GLU A 66 -21.36 1.44 7.18
N ARG A 67 -20.08 1.82 7.18
CA ARG A 67 -19.29 2.04 8.41
C ARG A 67 -18.67 3.43 8.50
N GLY A 68 -18.91 4.30 7.51
CA GLY A 68 -18.48 5.70 7.52
C GLY A 68 -16.96 5.89 7.48
N PHE A 69 -16.23 5.06 6.75
CA PHE A 69 -14.80 5.28 6.49
C PHE A 69 -14.62 6.50 5.58
N GLN A 70 -13.70 7.41 5.94
CA GLN A 70 -13.55 8.72 5.31
C GLN A 70 -12.25 8.86 4.52
N ALA A 71 -11.35 7.90 4.60
CA ALA A 71 -10.11 7.94 3.84
C ALA A 71 -9.71 6.54 3.37
N VAL A 72 -9.12 6.52 2.17
CA VAL A 72 -8.38 5.39 1.62
C VAL A 72 -6.93 5.83 1.50
N ALA A 73 -6.06 5.21 2.27
CA ALA A 73 -4.62 5.47 2.26
C ALA A 73 -3.91 4.31 1.57
N VAL A 74 -3.00 4.59 0.65
CA VAL A 74 -2.43 3.56 -0.23
C VAL A 74 -0.91 3.60 -0.26
N GLU A 75 -0.27 2.45 -0.53
CA GLU A 75 1.17 2.31 -0.77
C GLU A 75 1.56 2.98 -2.09
N ALA A 76 1.46 4.29 -2.14
CA ALA A 76 1.74 5.12 -3.29
C ALA A 76 2.33 6.46 -2.87
N ASP A 77 2.99 7.11 -3.81
CA ASP A 77 3.61 8.41 -3.58
C ASP A 77 2.54 9.46 -3.22
N TRP A 78 2.85 10.25 -2.19
CA TRP A 78 1.93 11.26 -1.64
C TRP A 78 1.44 12.29 -2.67
N PRO A 79 2.30 12.95 -3.50
CA PRO A 79 1.84 13.99 -4.42
C PRO A 79 0.93 13.44 -5.53
N ASP A 80 1.18 12.22 -6.03
CA ASP A 80 0.37 11.58 -7.06
C ASP A 80 -1.01 11.20 -6.52
N ALA A 81 -1.04 10.60 -5.33
CA ALA A 81 -2.28 10.28 -4.64
C ALA A 81 -3.08 11.56 -4.27
N TRP A 82 -2.38 12.68 -3.96
CA TRP A 82 -3.04 13.96 -3.70
C TRP A 82 -3.74 14.53 -4.95
N ARG A 83 -3.19 14.33 -6.13
CA ARG A 83 -3.89 14.68 -7.38
C ARG A 83 -5.20 13.91 -7.50
N VAL A 84 -5.18 12.61 -7.24
CA VAL A 84 -6.39 11.77 -7.19
C VAL A 84 -7.35 12.24 -6.09
N HIS A 85 -6.84 12.58 -4.90
CA HIS A 85 -7.63 13.15 -3.82
C HIS A 85 -8.41 14.38 -4.28
N ARG A 86 -7.73 15.34 -4.90
CA ARG A 86 -8.38 16.54 -5.43
C ARG A 86 -9.45 16.23 -6.49
N TYR A 87 -9.21 15.25 -7.34
CA TYR A 87 -10.18 14.78 -8.32
C TYR A 87 -11.43 14.22 -7.63
N VAL A 88 -11.28 13.29 -6.67
CA VAL A 88 -12.45 12.69 -6.00
C VAL A 88 -13.19 13.68 -5.09
N GLN A 89 -12.56 14.79 -4.70
CA GLN A 89 -13.21 15.90 -3.98
C GLN A 89 -13.95 16.89 -4.88
N GLY A 90 -13.79 16.81 -6.21
CA GLY A 90 -14.36 17.80 -7.12
C GLY A 90 -13.55 19.09 -7.24
N GLU A 91 -12.30 19.07 -6.87
CA GLU A 91 -11.41 20.22 -6.77
C GLU A 91 -10.29 20.21 -7.83
N SER A 92 -10.30 19.24 -8.74
CA SER A 92 -9.34 19.09 -9.84
C SER A 92 -9.89 19.63 -11.15
N THR A 93 -8.97 19.99 -12.05
CA THR A 93 -9.26 20.28 -13.46
C THR A 93 -9.20 19.01 -14.32
N ASP A 94 -8.81 17.87 -13.76
CA ASP A 94 -8.77 16.59 -14.47
C ASP A 94 -10.19 16.22 -14.97
N ALA A 95 -10.30 15.89 -16.25
CA ALA A 95 -11.59 15.62 -16.88
C ALA A 95 -12.21 14.29 -16.44
N ASP A 96 -11.36 13.30 -16.14
CA ASP A 96 -11.77 11.96 -15.75
C ASP A 96 -10.74 11.29 -14.82
N ALA A 97 -11.05 10.06 -14.40
CA ALA A 97 -10.19 9.29 -13.52
C ALA A 97 -8.89 8.83 -14.20
N VAL A 98 -8.85 8.67 -15.53
CA VAL A 98 -7.63 8.32 -16.27
C VAL A 98 -6.63 9.46 -16.18
N GLU A 99 -7.10 10.69 -16.35
CA GLU A 99 -6.28 11.90 -16.26
C GLU A 99 -5.82 12.11 -14.81
N ALA A 100 -6.68 11.92 -13.83
CA ALA A 100 -6.34 12.04 -12.41
C ALA A 100 -5.25 11.05 -11.98
N LEU A 101 -5.28 9.82 -12.50
CA LEU A 101 -4.24 8.80 -12.28
C LEU A 101 -2.95 9.08 -13.06
N GLY A 102 -2.92 10.08 -13.95
CA GLY A 102 -1.78 10.42 -14.81
C GLY A 102 -0.52 10.90 -14.07
N GLY A 103 -0.59 11.10 -12.76
CA GLY A 103 0.57 11.36 -11.90
C GLY A 103 1.45 10.13 -11.68
N PHE A 104 0.88 8.95 -11.58
CA PHE A 104 1.59 7.70 -11.32
C PHE A 104 2.40 7.24 -12.54
N ARG A 105 3.57 7.85 -12.75
CA ARG A 105 4.46 7.60 -13.89
C ARG A 105 5.69 6.78 -13.54
N ARG A 106 6.08 6.80 -12.27
CA ARG A 106 7.23 6.06 -11.78
C ARG A 106 6.96 4.54 -11.83
N PHE A 107 7.99 3.75 -12.12
CA PHE A 107 7.90 2.29 -12.05
C PHE A 107 7.52 1.81 -10.63
N PRO A 108 6.55 0.93 -10.53
CA PRO A 108 5.71 0.33 -11.57
C PRO A 108 4.39 1.13 -11.76
N ALA A 109 4.26 1.88 -12.84
CA ALA A 109 3.07 2.71 -13.10
C ALA A 109 1.76 1.89 -13.09
N TRP A 110 1.79 0.65 -13.58
CA TRP A 110 0.63 -0.26 -13.66
C TRP A 110 0.04 -0.62 -12.29
N MET A 111 0.78 -0.46 -11.21
CA MET A 111 0.28 -0.74 -9.86
C MET A 111 -0.91 0.15 -9.49
N TRP A 112 -0.91 1.41 -9.94
CA TRP A 112 -2.02 2.37 -9.72
C TRP A 112 -2.74 2.74 -11.02
N ARG A 113 -2.10 2.64 -12.16
CA ARG A 113 -2.69 2.88 -13.49
C ARG A 113 -3.17 1.56 -14.09
N ASN A 114 -4.27 1.04 -13.55
CA ASN A 114 -4.91 -0.20 -13.99
C ASN A 114 -6.44 -0.08 -13.97
N ALA A 115 -7.11 -1.02 -14.63
CA ALA A 115 -8.57 -1.00 -14.79
C ALA A 115 -9.32 -1.04 -13.45
N ASP A 116 -8.86 -1.81 -12.49
CA ASP A 116 -9.54 -1.96 -11.18
C ASP A 116 -9.46 -0.68 -10.34
N VAL A 117 -8.28 -0.03 -10.33
CA VAL A 117 -8.11 1.26 -9.64
C VAL A 117 -8.90 2.36 -10.36
N LEU A 118 -8.91 2.37 -11.70
CA LEU A 118 -9.71 3.29 -12.49
C LEU A 118 -11.19 3.22 -12.11
N ASP A 119 -11.75 2.02 -12.08
CA ASP A 119 -13.14 1.77 -11.67
C ASP A 119 -13.40 2.23 -10.24
N PHE A 120 -12.46 1.98 -9.33
CA PHE A 120 -12.61 2.41 -7.94
C PHE A 120 -12.59 3.94 -7.80
N ILE A 121 -11.68 4.63 -8.47
CA ILE A 121 -11.57 6.10 -8.40
C ILE A 121 -12.78 6.76 -9.07
N GLY A 122 -13.25 6.24 -10.20
CA GLY A 122 -14.50 6.72 -10.84
C GLY A 122 -15.69 6.55 -9.89
N TRP A 123 -15.80 5.40 -9.25
CA TRP A 123 -16.84 5.16 -8.24
C TRP A 123 -16.72 6.11 -7.04
N LEU A 124 -15.51 6.34 -6.51
CA LEU A 124 -15.29 7.19 -5.35
C LEU A 124 -15.68 8.64 -5.64
N ARG A 125 -15.35 9.13 -6.82
CA ARG A 125 -15.79 10.45 -7.31
C ARG A 125 -17.31 10.54 -7.34
N ALA A 126 -17.99 9.61 -8.01
CA ALA A 126 -19.46 9.57 -8.11
C ALA A 126 -20.13 9.43 -6.74
N HIS A 127 -19.53 8.64 -5.82
CA HIS A 127 -20.01 8.53 -4.45
C HIS A 127 -19.96 9.88 -3.74
N ASN A 128 -18.83 10.58 -3.75
CA ASN A 128 -18.68 11.89 -3.11
C ASN A 128 -19.65 12.92 -3.68
N GLU A 129 -19.86 12.95 -5.00
CA GLU A 129 -20.83 13.83 -5.66
C GLU A 129 -22.28 13.55 -5.29
N SER A 130 -22.60 12.29 -4.95
CA SER A 130 -23.95 11.89 -4.53
C SER A 130 -24.31 12.30 -3.10
N LEU A 131 -23.33 12.73 -2.31
CA LEU A 131 -23.54 13.11 -0.91
C LEU A 131 -24.23 14.48 -0.81
N ARG A 132 -24.99 14.66 0.27
CA ARG A 132 -25.64 15.96 0.57
C ARG A 132 -24.57 17.02 0.87
N PRO A 133 -24.79 18.29 0.49
CA PRO A 133 -23.89 19.37 0.88
C PRO A 133 -23.63 19.36 2.40
N GLY A 134 -22.34 19.38 2.78
CA GLY A 134 -21.91 19.32 4.19
C GLY A 134 -21.72 17.90 4.75
N ALA A 135 -22.10 16.85 4.04
CA ALA A 135 -21.67 15.50 4.38
C ALA A 135 -20.17 15.35 4.14
N GLY A 136 -19.49 14.63 5.03
CA GLY A 136 -18.08 14.36 4.90
C GLY A 136 -17.80 13.46 3.69
N THR A 137 -16.96 13.91 2.79
CA THR A 137 -16.49 13.17 1.62
C THR A 137 -15.36 12.20 1.99
N THR A 138 -15.16 11.16 1.20
CA THR A 138 -14.04 10.23 1.37
C THR A 138 -12.85 10.67 0.52
N GLY A 139 -11.67 10.75 1.15
CA GLY A 139 -10.42 11.13 0.48
C GLY A 139 -9.57 9.94 0.05
N PHE A 140 -8.56 10.21 -0.81
CA PHE A 140 -7.58 9.24 -1.30
C PHE A 140 -6.17 9.78 -1.07
N TYR A 141 -5.28 9.04 -0.39
CA TYR A 141 -4.00 9.54 0.10
C TYR A 141 -2.89 8.53 -0.11
N GLY A 142 -1.67 8.99 -0.43
CA GLY A 142 -0.48 8.16 -0.48
C GLY A 142 0.22 8.05 0.88
N LEU A 143 0.95 6.98 1.06
CA LEU A 143 1.74 6.77 2.29
C LEU A 143 3.25 6.69 2.02
N ASP A 144 3.67 6.44 0.78
CA ASP A 144 5.04 6.09 0.41
C ASP A 144 5.96 7.32 0.24
N LEU A 145 7.26 7.06 0.11
CA LEU A 145 8.30 8.10 0.22
C LEU A 145 9.19 8.30 -1.02
N TYR A 146 8.90 7.64 -2.14
CA TYR A 146 9.85 7.64 -3.27
C TYR A 146 9.86 8.92 -4.13
N SER A 147 8.87 9.79 -4.03
CA SER A 147 8.67 10.97 -4.89
C SER A 147 9.46 12.21 -4.45
N LEU A 148 10.77 12.09 -4.23
CA LEU A 148 11.62 13.19 -3.76
C LEU A 148 11.41 14.49 -4.56
N HIS A 149 11.60 14.45 -5.89
CA HIS A 149 11.52 15.64 -6.74
C HIS A 149 10.11 16.19 -6.89
N ALA A 150 9.10 15.31 -7.04
CA ALA A 150 7.70 15.74 -7.09
C ALA A 150 7.25 16.39 -5.77
N SER A 151 7.76 15.90 -4.63
CA SER A 151 7.49 16.49 -3.31
C SER A 151 8.18 17.83 -3.12
N ILE A 152 9.41 18.00 -3.60
CA ILE A 152 10.10 19.31 -3.64
C ILE A 152 9.26 20.30 -4.45
N ALA A 153 8.84 19.92 -5.66
CA ALA A 153 8.02 20.77 -6.53
C ALA A 153 6.69 21.16 -5.86
N ALA A 154 6.04 20.23 -5.15
CA ALA A 154 4.80 20.51 -4.41
C ALA A 154 5.00 21.51 -3.26
N VAL A 155 6.09 21.40 -2.48
CA VAL A 155 6.43 22.36 -1.43
C VAL A 155 6.68 23.76 -2.03
N LEU A 156 7.44 23.85 -3.12
CA LEU A 156 7.74 25.11 -3.79
C LEU A 156 6.47 25.74 -4.37
N ALA A 157 5.62 24.97 -5.03
CA ALA A 157 4.36 25.46 -5.59
C ALA A 157 3.40 26.00 -4.52
N TYR A 158 3.36 25.38 -3.34
CA TYR A 158 2.61 25.90 -2.20
C TYR A 158 3.20 27.22 -1.69
N LEU A 159 4.51 27.27 -1.44
CA LEU A 159 5.18 28.47 -0.92
C LEU A 159 5.13 29.64 -1.89
N ASP A 160 5.21 29.42 -3.21
CA ASP A 160 5.07 30.49 -4.21
C ASP A 160 3.72 31.22 -4.08
N LYS A 161 2.66 30.50 -3.69
CA LYS A 161 1.32 31.10 -3.49
C LYS A 161 1.19 31.86 -2.18
N VAL A 162 1.80 31.36 -1.09
CA VAL A 162 1.54 31.86 0.28
C VAL A 162 2.67 32.65 0.89
N ASP A 163 3.93 32.40 0.51
CA ASP A 163 5.15 33.05 1.01
C ASP A 163 6.28 33.01 -0.04
N PRO A 164 6.28 33.91 -1.04
CA PRO A 164 7.32 33.94 -2.08
C PRO A 164 8.77 34.03 -1.53
N ALA A 165 8.98 34.73 -0.41
CA ALA A 165 10.28 34.80 0.23
C ALA A 165 10.67 33.45 0.86
N GLY A 166 9.69 32.71 1.42
CA GLY A 166 9.84 31.34 1.87
C GLY A 166 10.17 30.38 0.71
N ALA A 167 9.54 30.58 -0.44
CA ALA A 167 9.82 29.80 -1.65
C ALA A 167 11.27 29.97 -2.12
N GLN A 168 11.81 31.19 -2.08
CA GLN A 168 13.21 31.44 -2.43
C GLN A 168 14.18 30.74 -1.46
N ARG A 169 13.90 30.78 -0.16
CA ARG A 169 14.70 30.04 0.83
C ARG A 169 14.63 28.53 0.62
N ALA A 170 13.43 28.01 0.30
CA ALA A 170 13.24 26.58 0.02
C ALA A 170 14.02 26.14 -1.22
N ARG A 171 13.99 26.92 -2.33
CA ARG A 171 14.81 26.64 -3.54
C ARG A 171 16.29 26.58 -3.19
N HIS A 172 16.78 27.54 -2.41
CA HIS A 172 18.20 27.54 -2.00
C HIS A 172 18.56 26.28 -1.18
N ARG A 173 17.68 25.86 -0.27
CA ARG A 173 17.89 24.64 0.53
C ARG A 173 17.85 23.37 -0.32
N TYR A 174 16.92 23.27 -1.27
CA TYR A 174 16.77 22.09 -2.13
C TYR A 174 17.77 22.04 -3.30
N ALA A 175 18.52 23.13 -3.54
CA ALA A 175 19.53 23.19 -4.59
C ALA A 175 20.63 22.12 -4.43
N CYS A 176 20.84 21.58 -3.23
CA CYS A 176 21.79 20.48 -3.00
C CYS A 176 21.46 19.19 -3.77
N PHE A 177 20.25 19.05 -4.29
CA PHE A 177 19.86 17.90 -5.14
C PHE A 177 20.10 18.16 -6.64
N GLU A 178 20.33 19.41 -7.06
CA GLU A 178 20.38 19.79 -8.49
C GLU A 178 21.52 19.11 -9.25
N ASP A 179 22.66 18.85 -8.59
CA ASP A 179 23.82 18.17 -9.20
C ASP A 179 23.53 16.72 -9.60
N PHE A 180 22.44 16.14 -9.12
CA PHE A 180 22.06 14.74 -9.38
C PHE A 180 20.88 14.60 -10.36
N GLY A 181 20.38 15.72 -10.89
CA GLY A 181 19.21 15.74 -11.80
C GLY A 181 17.97 15.13 -11.11
N GLU A 182 17.21 14.32 -11.84
CA GLU A 182 16.02 13.63 -11.34
C GLU A 182 16.31 12.21 -10.82
N ASP A 183 17.58 11.85 -10.59
CA ASP A 183 17.99 10.53 -10.11
C ASP A 183 18.32 10.55 -8.60
N PRO A 184 17.35 10.21 -7.71
CA PRO A 184 17.60 10.19 -6.28
C PRO A 184 18.51 9.04 -5.83
N GLN A 185 18.70 8.00 -6.65
CA GLN A 185 19.64 6.90 -6.33
C GLN A 185 21.09 7.36 -6.54
N ALA A 186 21.36 8.16 -7.60
CA ALA A 186 22.67 8.77 -7.81
C ALA A 186 23.05 9.67 -6.64
N TYR A 187 22.12 10.50 -6.14
CA TYR A 187 22.32 11.27 -4.91
C TYR A 187 22.63 10.35 -3.72
N GLY A 188 21.78 9.33 -3.50
CA GLY A 188 21.93 8.41 -2.38
C GLY A 188 23.29 7.70 -2.37
N TYR A 189 23.74 7.25 -3.53
CA TYR A 189 25.06 6.63 -3.68
C TYR A 189 26.20 7.61 -3.33
N ALA A 190 26.18 8.78 -3.95
CA ALA A 190 27.25 9.78 -3.73
C ALA A 190 27.31 10.25 -2.27
N ALA A 191 26.17 10.61 -1.67
CA ALA A 191 26.09 11.08 -0.28
C ALA A 191 26.36 9.93 0.72
N GLY A 192 25.81 8.75 0.49
CA GLY A 192 25.99 7.59 1.35
C GLY A 192 27.44 7.09 1.39
N MET A 193 28.18 7.20 0.27
CA MET A 193 29.58 6.83 0.19
C MET A 193 30.55 7.98 0.58
N GLY A 194 30.02 9.13 0.99
CA GLY A 194 30.83 10.28 1.37
C GLY A 194 31.54 11.00 0.20
N LEU A 195 31.05 10.77 -1.03
CA LEU A 195 31.57 11.40 -2.24
C LEU A 195 31.02 12.82 -2.47
N SER A 196 29.90 13.15 -1.83
CA SER A 196 29.29 14.48 -1.81
C SER A 196 28.75 14.82 -0.41
N PRO A 197 28.56 16.13 -0.08
CA PRO A 197 27.83 16.53 1.12
C PRO A 197 26.39 15.98 1.12
N THR A 198 25.81 15.77 2.31
CA THR A 198 24.41 15.40 2.46
C THR A 198 23.50 16.61 2.44
N CYS A 199 22.26 16.45 1.99
CA CYS A 199 21.20 17.46 2.07
C CYS A 199 20.45 17.46 3.41
N GLU A 200 20.86 16.65 4.38
CA GLU A 200 20.12 16.40 5.62
C GLU A 200 19.77 17.67 6.40
N SER A 201 20.75 18.54 6.64
CA SER A 201 20.54 19.81 7.37
C SER A 201 19.53 20.71 6.66
N GLU A 202 19.59 20.77 5.34
CA GLU A 202 18.77 21.62 4.50
C GLU A 202 17.29 21.16 4.49
N VAL A 203 17.05 19.85 4.33
CA VAL A 203 15.69 19.31 4.31
C VAL A 203 15.03 19.38 5.70
N VAL A 204 15.80 19.17 6.76
CA VAL A 204 15.31 19.35 8.15
C VAL A 204 14.98 20.83 8.42
N ALA A 205 15.85 21.76 8.02
CA ALA A 205 15.61 23.19 8.18
C ALA A 205 14.35 23.64 7.42
N GLN A 206 14.10 23.09 6.23
CA GLN A 206 12.90 23.40 5.45
C GLN A 206 11.63 22.91 6.13
N LEU A 207 11.61 21.67 6.64
CA LEU A 207 10.47 21.14 7.38
C LEU A 207 10.17 21.94 8.64
N VAL A 208 11.22 22.31 9.41
CA VAL A 208 11.08 23.11 10.64
C VAL A 208 10.55 24.52 10.33
N ASP A 209 11.00 25.14 9.22
CA ASP A 209 10.52 26.48 8.81
C ASP A 209 9.02 26.45 8.47
N LEU A 210 8.56 25.43 7.73
CA LEU A 210 7.13 25.20 7.47
C LEU A 210 6.32 25.02 8.77
N GLN A 211 6.80 24.19 9.69
CA GLN A 211 6.10 23.93 10.95
C GLN A 211 5.99 25.18 11.83
N ARG A 212 7.05 25.99 11.92
CA ARG A 212 7.04 27.25 12.69
C ARG A 212 6.04 28.26 12.16
N ARG A 213 5.75 28.24 10.86
CA ARG A 213 4.81 29.15 10.21
C ARG A 213 3.41 28.59 10.06
N ALA A 214 3.16 27.35 10.54
CA ALA A 214 1.87 26.67 10.41
C ALA A 214 0.69 27.56 10.85
N ALA A 215 0.78 28.19 12.02
CA ALA A 215 -0.26 29.06 12.56
C ALA A 215 -0.47 30.35 11.73
N GLU A 216 0.56 30.86 11.06
CA GLU A 216 0.46 31.99 10.15
C GLU A 216 -0.25 31.60 8.85
N TYR A 217 0.13 30.47 8.27
CA TYR A 217 -0.45 30.00 7.02
C TYR A 217 -1.90 29.55 7.17
N ALA A 218 -2.25 28.85 8.25
CA ALA A 218 -3.63 28.42 8.54
C ALA A 218 -4.61 29.60 8.72
N ARG A 219 -4.15 30.76 9.16
CA ARG A 219 -5.03 31.94 9.36
C ARG A 219 -5.44 32.64 8.06
N ARG A 220 -4.76 32.38 6.95
CA ARG A 220 -4.91 33.22 5.75
C ARG A 220 -6.16 32.90 4.91
N ASN A 221 -6.64 31.66 4.82
CA ASN A 221 -7.73 31.31 3.88
C ASN A 221 -8.70 30.20 4.33
N GLY A 222 -8.86 29.93 5.62
CA GLY A 222 -9.86 28.97 6.12
C GLY A 222 -9.55 27.50 5.75
N ARG A 223 -10.62 26.72 5.52
CA ARG A 223 -10.55 25.25 5.40
C ARG A 223 -9.67 24.71 4.27
N VAL A 224 -9.70 25.34 3.10
CA VAL A 224 -8.85 24.98 1.95
C VAL A 224 -7.37 25.21 2.25
N ALA A 225 -7.05 26.24 3.03
CA ALA A 225 -5.68 26.52 3.44
C ALA A 225 -5.13 25.47 4.42
N GLU A 226 -5.98 24.84 5.23
CA GLU A 226 -5.57 23.76 6.14
C GLU A 226 -5.15 22.52 5.38
N ASP A 227 -5.90 22.13 4.35
CA ASP A 227 -5.58 20.96 3.52
C ASP A 227 -4.35 21.19 2.65
N ASP A 228 -4.26 22.36 2.01
CA ASP A 228 -3.10 22.74 1.21
C ASP A 228 -1.83 22.84 2.07
N PHE A 229 -1.94 23.35 3.30
CA PHE A 229 -0.83 23.38 4.25
C PHE A 229 -0.43 21.96 4.68
N PHE A 230 -1.41 21.13 5.04
CA PHE A 230 -1.15 19.73 5.40
C PHE A 230 -0.46 18.99 4.25
N HIS A 231 -0.92 19.17 3.01
CA HIS A 231 -0.28 18.61 1.83
C HIS A 231 1.19 19.07 1.70
N ALA A 232 1.47 20.37 1.83
CA ALA A 232 2.83 20.89 1.77
C ALA A 232 3.72 20.35 2.89
N GLN A 233 3.17 20.23 4.11
CA GLN A 233 3.88 19.68 5.27
C GLN A 233 4.22 18.20 5.08
N GLN A 234 3.29 17.39 4.54
CA GLN A 234 3.57 15.98 4.24
C GLN A 234 4.64 15.85 3.15
N ASN A 235 4.61 16.67 2.10
CA ASN A 235 5.67 16.69 1.09
C ASN A 235 7.05 17.06 1.69
N ALA A 236 7.13 18.07 2.56
CA ALA A 236 8.39 18.41 3.21
C ALA A 236 8.90 17.30 4.14
N ARG A 237 7.99 16.58 4.83
CA ARG A 237 8.33 15.39 5.62
C ARG A 237 8.83 14.26 4.73
N LEU A 238 8.18 14.06 3.58
CA LEU A 238 8.59 13.07 2.60
C LEU A 238 9.98 13.39 2.06
N VAL A 239 10.28 14.63 1.67
CA VAL A 239 11.61 15.04 1.20
C VAL A 239 12.69 14.69 2.23
N LYS A 240 12.45 15.01 3.51
CA LYS A 240 13.38 14.65 4.60
C LYS A 240 13.60 13.15 4.70
N ASN A 241 12.54 12.35 4.66
CA ASN A 241 12.63 10.91 4.85
C ASN A 241 13.16 10.20 3.58
N ALA A 242 12.86 10.74 2.38
CA ALA A 242 13.41 10.26 1.12
C ALA A 242 14.92 10.50 1.05
N GLU A 243 15.39 11.69 1.49
CA GLU A 243 16.84 11.95 1.60
C GLU A 243 17.53 10.89 2.44
N LEU A 244 17.01 10.62 3.64
CA LEU A 244 17.57 9.61 4.54
C LEU A 244 17.49 8.21 3.92
N TYR A 245 16.36 7.87 3.27
CA TYR A 245 16.16 6.57 2.62
C TYR A 245 17.20 6.34 1.52
N TYR A 246 17.34 7.27 0.57
CA TYR A 246 18.27 7.12 -0.54
C TYR A 246 19.73 7.10 -0.06
N ARG A 247 20.09 7.92 0.92
CA ARG A 247 21.42 7.95 1.52
C ARG A 247 21.77 6.65 2.25
N THR A 248 20.80 5.94 2.83
CA THR A 248 21.02 4.72 3.63
C THR A 248 20.74 3.42 2.88
N MET A 249 20.10 3.44 1.70
CA MET A 249 19.67 2.23 1.00
C MET A 249 20.84 1.31 0.58
N PHE A 250 22.03 1.85 0.42
CA PHE A 250 23.24 1.10 0.08
C PHE A 250 23.95 0.50 1.32
N HIS A 251 23.52 0.84 2.53
CA HIS A 251 24.12 0.33 3.78
C HIS A 251 23.45 -0.94 4.31
N GLY A 252 22.30 -1.33 3.79
CA GLY A 252 21.64 -2.58 4.14
C GLY A 252 20.11 -2.51 4.01
N ARG A 253 19.54 -3.65 3.61
CA ARG A 253 18.11 -3.78 3.36
C ARG A 253 17.24 -3.46 4.59
N VAL A 254 17.61 -3.96 5.77
CA VAL A 254 16.80 -3.79 6.99
C VAL A 254 16.61 -2.32 7.32
N SER A 255 17.66 -1.50 7.19
CA SER A 255 17.59 -0.07 7.52
C SER A 255 16.66 0.70 6.58
N SER A 256 16.79 0.49 5.27
CA SER A 256 15.94 1.17 4.28
C SER A 256 14.48 0.69 4.33
N TRP A 257 14.25 -0.61 4.54
CA TRP A 257 12.92 -1.19 4.74
C TRP A 257 12.24 -0.56 5.94
N ASN A 258 12.88 -0.60 7.11
CA ASN A 258 12.33 -0.05 8.34
C ASN A 258 11.99 1.44 8.23
N LEU A 259 12.87 2.21 7.58
CA LEU A 259 12.65 3.64 7.38
C LEU A 259 11.44 3.92 6.49
N ARG A 260 11.24 3.13 5.41
CA ARG A 260 10.07 3.24 4.53
C ARG A 260 8.79 2.94 5.29
N ASP A 261 8.73 1.83 6.01
CA ASP A 261 7.55 1.43 6.76
C ASP A 261 7.24 2.36 7.93
N GLU A 262 8.27 2.87 8.61
CA GLU A 262 8.10 3.91 9.63
C GLU A 262 7.55 5.21 9.03
N HIS A 263 8.02 5.61 7.85
CA HIS A 263 7.46 6.75 7.13
C HIS A 263 5.98 6.55 6.83
N MET A 264 5.59 5.39 6.29
CA MET A 264 4.18 5.07 5.99
C MET A 264 3.32 5.10 7.27
N ALA A 265 3.81 4.52 8.37
CA ALA A 265 3.09 4.52 9.64
C ALA A 265 2.95 5.93 10.25
N ASN A 266 3.98 6.78 10.13
CA ASN A 266 3.95 8.15 10.60
C ASN A 266 3.06 9.03 9.71
N THR A 267 3.02 8.79 8.41
CA THR A 267 2.12 9.45 7.46
C THR A 267 0.66 9.08 7.74
N LEU A 268 0.38 7.79 8.00
CA LEU A 268 -0.95 7.33 8.41
C LEU A 268 -1.40 7.99 9.73
N SER A 269 -0.52 8.10 10.72
CA SER A 269 -0.84 8.78 11.98
C SER A 269 -1.14 10.26 11.78
N ALA A 270 -0.30 10.96 10.99
CA ALA A 270 -0.52 12.36 10.69
C ALA A 270 -1.82 12.61 9.91
N LEU A 271 -2.15 11.71 8.98
CA LEU A 271 -3.43 11.73 8.26
C LEU A 271 -4.61 11.55 9.21
N ALA A 272 -4.54 10.57 10.12
CA ALA A 272 -5.58 10.33 11.11
C ALA A 272 -5.78 11.53 12.04
N GLU A 273 -4.70 12.17 12.51
CA GLU A 273 -4.74 13.38 13.32
C GLU A 273 -5.38 14.56 12.56
N HIS A 274 -4.97 14.77 11.29
CA HIS A 274 -5.52 15.83 10.45
C HIS A 274 -7.03 15.67 10.21
N LEU A 275 -7.46 14.47 9.87
CA LEU A 275 -8.88 14.18 9.64
C LEU A 275 -9.71 14.24 10.94
N ALA A 276 -9.11 13.88 12.10
CA ALA A 276 -9.74 13.95 13.40
C ALA A 276 -10.08 15.38 13.84
N LEU A 277 -9.42 16.40 13.31
CA LEU A 277 -9.80 17.80 13.53
C LEU A 277 -11.23 18.10 13.07
N ARG A 278 -11.72 17.35 12.08
CA ARG A 278 -13.07 17.48 11.53
C ARG A 278 -14.03 16.42 12.06
N ASN A 279 -13.55 15.20 12.24
CA ASN A 279 -14.31 14.08 12.75
C ASN A 279 -13.43 13.24 13.70
N PRO A 280 -13.61 13.36 15.03
CA PRO A 280 -12.84 12.59 16.01
C PRO A 280 -12.92 11.06 15.81
N ASP A 281 -14.02 10.57 15.23
CA ASP A 281 -14.24 9.15 14.94
C ASP A 281 -13.75 8.74 13.54
N THR A 282 -12.77 9.46 12.99
CA THR A 282 -12.19 9.16 11.67
C THR A 282 -11.75 7.71 11.55
N ARG A 283 -12.15 7.09 10.42
CA ARG A 283 -11.84 5.70 10.05
C ARG A 283 -11.14 5.68 8.70
N ILE A 284 -10.08 4.88 8.60
CA ILE A 284 -9.19 4.83 7.43
C ILE A 284 -9.04 3.38 6.96
N VAL A 285 -9.24 3.15 5.67
CA VAL A 285 -8.83 1.92 4.98
C VAL A 285 -7.42 2.11 4.44
N VAL A 286 -6.56 1.12 4.60
CA VAL A 286 -5.20 1.14 4.04
C VAL A 286 -5.07 0.01 3.02
N TRP A 287 -4.50 0.31 1.84
CA TRP A 287 -4.14 -0.69 0.82
C TRP A 287 -2.62 -0.71 0.64
N ALA A 288 -2.02 -1.83 0.92
CA ALA A 288 -0.61 -2.07 0.65
C ALA A 288 -0.33 -3.57 0.51
N HIS A 289 0.89 -3.93 0.18
CA HIS A 289 1.30 -5.32 0.06
C HIS A 289 1.25 -6.04 1.42
N ASN A 290 1.00 -7.36 1.43
CA ASN A 290 1.00 -8.18 2.65
C ASN A 290 2.28 -8.01 3.49
N SER A 291 3.43 -7.88 2.84
CA SER A 291 4.71 -7.68 3.53
C SER A 291 4.79 -6.38 4.33
N HIS A 292 3.99 -5.36 3.96
CA HIS A 292 3.86 -4.12 4.71
C HIS A 292 2.73 -4.17 5.75
N LEU A 293 1.67 -4.96 5.51
CA LEU A 293 0.46 -4.94 6.34
C LEU A 293 0.35 -6.08 7.35
N GLY A 294 0.96 -7.23 7.09
CA GLY A 294 1.02 -8.31 8.07
C GLY A 294 1.94 -7.94 9.24
N ASP A 295 1.62 -8.38 10.46
CA ASP A 295 2.49 -8.13 11.62
C ASP A 295 3.87 -8.78 11.44
N ALA A 296 4.91 -7.98 11.26
CA ALA A 296 6.27 -8.46 10.98
C ALA A 296 6.81 -9.39 12.08
N ARG A 297 6.38 -9.23 13.35
CA ARG A 297 6.77 -10.09 14.48
C ARG A 297 6.37 -11.55 14.31
N ALA A 298 5.35 -11.80 13.47
CA ALA A 298 4.90 -13.14 13.12
C ALA A 298 5.77 -13.81 12.04
N THR A 299 6.69 -13.10 11.41
CA THR A 299 7.47 -13.53 10.25
C THR A 299 8.92 -13.83 10.58
N GLN A 300 9.61 -14.56 9.68
CA GLN A 300 11.06 -14.70 9.79
C GLN A 300 11.81 -13.38 9.60
N LEU A 301 11.23 -12.42 8.82
CA LEU A 301 11.83 -11.11 8.55
C LEU A 301 11.87 -10.26 9.82
N GLY A 302 10.81 -10.29 10.64
CA GLY A 302 10.80 -9.63 11.93
C GLY A 302 11.87 -10.16 12.90
N ARG A 303 12.27 -11.46 12.79
CA ARG A 303 13.35 -12.03 13.58
C ARG A 303 14.73 -11.50 13.17
N THR A 304 14.88 -11.00 11.96
CA THR A 304 16.11 -10.36 11.47
C THR A 304 16.14 -8.85 11.68
N GLY A 305 15.14 -8.30 12.36
CA GLY A 305 15.08 -6.90 12.75
C GLY A 305 14.27 -6.00 11.81
N GLU A 306 13.53 -6.57 10.84
CA GLU A 306 12.57 -5.84 10.04
C GLU A 306 11.28 -5.62 10.85
N TRP A 307 10.74 -4.41 10.79
CA TRP A 307 9.35 -4.09 11.17
C TRP A 307 8.61 -3.53 9.97
N ASN A 308 7.30 -3.40 10.09
CA ASN A 308 6.48 -2.89 8.99
C ASN A 308 5.28 -2.08 9.47
N LEU A 309 4.56 -1.48 8.51
CA LEU A 309 3.38 -0.67 8.75
C LEU A 309 2.32 -1.41 9.58
N GLY A 310 2.07 -2.71 9.32
CA GLY A 310 1.10 -3.52 10.05
C GLY A 310 1.45 -3.69 11.52
N GLN A 311 2.71 -4.07 11.82
CA GLN A 311 3.21 -4.13 13.18
C GLN A 311 3.06 -2.79 13.89
N LEU A 312 3.56 -1.70 13.28
CA LEU A 312 3.54 -0.35 13.86
C LEU A 312 2.10 0.14 14.08
N SER A 313 1.18 -0.18 13.15
CA SER A 313 -0.24 0.14 13.31
C SER A 313 -0.89 -0.65 14.44
N ARG A 314 -0.58 -1.94 14.56
CA ARG A 314 -1.10 -2.77 15.67
C ARG A 314 -0.55 -2.31 17.02
N GLU A 315 0.70 -1.88 17.11
CA GLU A 315 1.29 -1.30 18.32
C GLU A 315 0.66 0.04 18.70
N ARG A 316 0.35 0.91 17.74
CA ARG A 316 -0.21 2.25 17.97
C ARG A 316 -1.71 2.23 18.27
N TYR A 317 -2.46 1.37 17.59
CA TYR A 317 -3.93 1.42 17.60
C TYR A 317 -4.58 0.20 18.27
N GLY A 318 -3.80 -0.86 18.55
CA GLY A 318 -4.29 -2.06 19.26
C GLY A 318 -5.52 -2.68 18.59
N LYS A 319 -6.60 -2.81 19.34
CA LYS A 319 -7.87 -3.40 18.88
C LYS A 319 -8.63 -2.55 17.82
N ASP A 320 -8.25 -1.28 17.67
CA ASP A 320 -8.83 -0.39 16.65
C ASP A 320 -8.19 -0.60 15.27
N CYS A 321 -7.25 -1.55 15.13
CA CYS A 321 -6.58 -1.92 13.90
C CYS A 321 -6.90 -3.38 13.54
N VAL A 322 -7.36 -3.62 12.30
CA VAL A 322 -7.63 -4.95 11.74
C VAL A 322 -6.78 -5.17 10.51
N LEU A 323 -6.01 -6.26 10.49
CA LEU A 323 -5.11 -6.65 9.41
C LEU A 323 -5.74 -7.80 8.60
N VAL A 324 -5.95 -7.59 7.31
CA VAL A 324 -6.54 -8.58 6.39
C VAL A 324 -5.53 -8.92 5.30
N GLY A 325 -5.05 -10.17 5.29
CA GLY A 325 -4.14 -10.68 4.27
C GLY A 325 -4.89 -11.23 3.05
N PHE A 326 -4.21 -11.29 1.91
CA PHE A 326 -4.71 -11.96 0.71
C PHE A 326 -3.71 -13.02 0.27
N THR A 327 -4.19 -14.14 -0.23
CA THR A 327 -3.36 -15.24 -0.75
C THR A 327 -3.92 -15.78 -2.06
N ALA A 328 -3.06 -16.38 -2.90
CA ALA A 328 -3.48 -17.04 -4.13
C ALA A 328 -2.63 -18.29 -4.39
N TYR A 329 -3.29 -19.38 -4.88
CA TYR A 329 -2.57 -20.61 -5.19
C TYR A 329 -1.86 -20.55 -6.54
N SER A 330 -2.56 -20.13 -7.60
CA SER A 330 -2.03 -20.11 -8.97
C SER A 330 -2.74 -19.06 -9.83
N GLY A 331 -2.34 -18.92 -11.08
CA GLY A 331 -3.00 -18.04 -12.04
C GLY A 331 -2.03 -17.18 -12.84
N THR A 332 -2.35 -15.91 -13.04
CA THR A 332 -1.47 -14.94 -13.70
C THR A 332 -1.34 -13.66 -12.89
N VAL A 333 -0.24 -12.97 -13.06
CA VAL A 333 0.08 -11.70 -12.39
C VAL A 333 0.71 -10.73 -13.39
N THR A 334 0.42 -9.44 -13.24
CA THR A 334 1.19 -8.37 -13.90
C THR A 334 2.42 -8.08 -13.05
N ALA A 335 3.61 -8.28 -13.62
CA ALA A 335 4.88 -8.00 -12.97
C ALA A 335 5.96 -7.76 -14.03
N ALA A 336 7.08 -7.16 -13.65
CA ALA A 336 8.24 -7.02 -14.51
C ALA A 336 9.26 -8.17 -14.30
N SER A 337 10.15 -8.39 -15.27
CA SER A 337 11.31 -9.28 -15.12
C SER A 337 12.48 -8.59 -14.43
N ASN A 338 12.60 -7.27 -14.58
CA ASN A 338 13.68 -6.45 -14.03
C ASN A 338 13.11 -5.13 -13.53
N TRP A 339 13.90 -4.43 -12.68
CA TRP A 339 13.58 -3.07 -12.27
C TRP A 339 13.51 -2.14 -13.50
N ASP A 340 12.53 -1.26 -13.55
CA ASP A 340 12.19 -0.39 -14.69
C ASP A 340 11.84 -1.14 -15.99
N GLY A 341 11.65 -2.45 -15.91
CA GLY A 341 11.21 -3.26 -17.06
C GLY A 341 9.72 -3.05 -17.40
N PRO A 342 9.30 -3.49 -18.61
CA PRO A 342 7.91 -3.39 -19.02
C PRO A 342 6.99 -4.25 -18.14
N ALA A 343 5.72 -3.89 -18.11
CA ALA A 343 4.69 -4.75 -17.55
C ALA A 343 4.55 -6.02 -18.41
N GLU A 344 4.61 -7.18 -17.78
CA GLU A 344 4.44 -8.48 -18.41
C GLU A 344 3.30 -9.23 -17.73
N ARG A 345 2.55 -10.04 -18.48
CA ARG A 345 1.57 -10.98 -17.92
C ARG A 345 2.28 -12.31 -17.69
N LYS A 346 2.53 -12.64 -16.42
CA LYS A 346 3.30 -13.82 -16.01
C LYS A 346 2.41 -14.89 -15.39
N THR A 347 2.72 -16.16 -15.66
CA THR A 347 2.10 -17.29 -14.98
C THR A 347 2.66 -17.41 -13.56
N VAL A 348 1.77 -17.46 -12.58
CA VAL A 348 2.11 -17.74 -11.18
C VAL A 348 2.15 -19.24 -10.99
N THR A 349 3.28 -19.76 -10.53
CA THR A 349 3.43 -21.21 -10.25
C THR A 349 2.46 -21.65 -9.15
N PRO A 350 1.97 -22.89 -9.15
CA PRO A 350 1.20 -23.41 -8.02
C PRO A 350 1.93 -23.24 -6.69
N GLY A 351 1.16 -22.93 -5.64
CA GLY A 351 1.72 -22.74 -4.29
C GLY A 351 2.58 -23.93 -3.87
N MET A 352 3.75 -23.64 -3.28
CA MET A 352 4.71 -24.69 -2.90
C MET A 352 4.14 -25.62 -1.83
N PRO A 353 4.46 -26.93 -1.87
CA PRO A 353 4.11 -27.83 -0.79
C PRO A 353 4.62 -27.31 0.58
N GLY A 354 3.74 -27.26 1.56
CA GLY A 354 4.04 -26.73 2.89
C GLY A 354 3.91 -25.21 3.01
N SER A 355 3.38 -24.53 1.99
CA SER A 355 2.95 -23.14 2.07
C SER A 355 1.49 -23.04 2.52
N CYS A 356 1.10 -21.82 2.96
CA CYS A 356 -0.30 -21.52 3.27
C CYS A 356 -1.18 -21.59 2.02
N GLU A 357 -0.66 -21.23 0.85
CA GLU A 357 -1.36 -21.29 -0.42
C GLU A 357 -1.70 -22.74 -0.81
N ALA A 358 -0.75 -23.67 -0.65
CA ALA A 358 -1.00 -25.09 -0.89
C ALA A 358 -2.01 -25.69 0.11
N LEU A 359 -1.87 -25.34 1.39
CA LEU A 359 -2.80 -25.77 2.44
C LEU A 359 -4.23 -25.27 2.16
N PHE A 360 -4.38 -24.03 1.68
CA PHE A 360 -5.68 -23.45 1.34
C PHE A 360 -6.27 -24.08 0.07
N HIS A 361 -5.44 -24.39 -0.92
CA HIS A 361 -5.84 -25.15 -2.10
C HIS A 361 -6.40 -26.54 -1.73
N ASP A 362 -5.73 -27.25 -0.82
CA ASP A 362 -6.14 -28.58 -0.35
C ASP A 362 -7.48 -28.56 0.42
N ALA A 363 -7.94 -27.39 0.88
CA ALA A 363 -9.29 -27.22 1.43
C ALA A 363 -10.38 -27.37 0.36
N ALA A 364 -10.03 -27.32 -0.93
CA ALA A 364 -10.90 -27.51 -2.10
C ALA A 364 -12.09 -26.52 -2.18
N ILE A 365 -11.90 -25.29 -1.70
CA ILE A 365 -12.86 -24.18 -1.80
C ILE A 365 -12.20 -23.07 -2.62
N PRO A 366 -12.68 -22.75 -3.83
CA PRO A 366 -11.96 -21.92 -4.81
C PRO A 366 -11.68 -20.47 -4.35
N ALA A 367 -12.54 -19.91 -3.51
CA ALA A 367 -12.37 -18.58 -2.94
C ALA A 367 -13.11 -18.48 -1.61
N PHE A 368 -12.45 -17.90 -0.60
CA PHE A 368 -13.04 -17.80 0.73
C PHE A 368 -12.45 -16.67 1.58
N LEU A 369 -13.20 -16.28 2.59
CA LEU A 369 -12.76 -15.48 3.72
C LEU A 369 -12.57 -16.42 4.92
N LEU A 370 -11.44 -16.29 5.62
CA LEU A 370 -11.15 -16.95 6.88
C LEU A 370 -10.85 -15.90 7.95
N THR A 371 -11.68 -15.85 9.00
CA THR A 371 -11.41 -15.00 10.17
C THR A 371 -10.56 -15.77 11.17
N LEU A 372 -9.48 -15.15 11.64
CA LEU A 372 -8.47 -15.74 12.52
C LEU A 372 -8.64 -15.17 13.94
N ARG A 373 -9.79 -15.46 14.56
CA ARG A 373 -10.02 -15.07 15.97
C ARG A 373 -9.09 -15.86 16.87
N HIS A 374 -8.52 -15.19 17.86
CA HIS A 374 -7.72 -15.86 18.87
C HIS A 374 -8.54 -16.98 19.53
N ASP A 375 -7.88 -18.11 19.84
CA ASP A 375 -8.40 -19.29 20.51
C ASP A 375 -9.38 -20.19 19.73
N THR A 376 -9.50 -20.00 18.41
CA THR A 376 -10.17 -21.01 17.56
C THR A 376 -9.21 -22.14 17.18
N PRO A 377 -9.69 -23.38 16.95
CA PRO A 377 -8.83 -24.48 16.51
C PRO A 377 -8.05 -24.16 15.23
N VAL A 378 -8.67 -23.49 14.24
CA VAL A 378 -8.02 -23.10 12.99
C VAL A 378 -6.93 -22.06 13.22
N ALA A 379 -7.18 -21.03 14.05
CA ALA A 379 -6.18 -20.03 14.37
C ALA A 379 -4.97 -20.65 15.10
N ASN A 380 -5.22 -21.58 16.03
CA ASN A 380 -4.17 -22.32 16.73
C ASN A 380 -3.33 -23.20 15.77
N GLY A 381 -3.96 -23.85 14.79
CA GLY A 381 -3.27 -24.61 13.75
C GLY A 381 -2.38 -23.73 12.87
N LEU A 382 -2.85 -22.54 12.51
CA LEU A 382 -2.13 -21.58 11.66
C LEU A 382 -1.10 -20.71 12.42
N ARG A 383 -0.85 -20.96 13.72
CA ARG A 383 0.31 -20.44 14.45
C ARG A 383 1.60 -21.21 14.17
N GLU A 384 1.49 -22.41 13.60
CA GLU A 384 2.67 -23.13 13.13
C GLU A 384 3.28 -22.40 11.92
N PRO A 385 4.61 -22.18 11.88
CA PRO A 385 5.26 -21.49 10.78
C PRO A 385 5.10 -22.23 9.45
N LEU A 386 4.40 -21.60 8.50
CA LEU A 386 4.25 -22.05 7.12
C LEU A 386 5.09 -21.16 6.19
N LEU A 387 5.34 -21.61 4.98
CA LEU A 387 5.77 -20.74 3.90
C LEU A 387 4.60 -19.86 3.48
N GLU A 388 4.87 -18.60 3.17
CA GLU A 388 3.93 -17.63 2.63
C GLU A 388 4.57 -16.97 1.41
N ARG A 389 3.81 -16.82 0.32
CA ARG A 389 4.27 -16.22 -0.92
C ARG A 389 3.98 -14.71 -0.95
N ALA A 390 5.01 -13.94 -1.34
CA ALA A 390 4.91 -12.52 -1.55
C ALA A 390 5.56 -12.13 -2.89
N ILE A 391 4.76 -11.70 -3.85
CA ILE A 391 5.22 -11.26 -5.17
C ILE A 391 5.17 -9.73 -5.21
N GLY A 392 6.34 -9.09 -5.25
CA GLY A 392 6.45 -7.64 -5.43
C GLY A 392 6.22 -7.22 -6.89
N VAL A 393 6.91 -6.16 -7.30
CA VAL A 393 6.84 -5.62 -8.67
C VAL A 393 7.63 -6.43 -9.69
N ILE A 394 8.56 -7.27 -9.23
CA ILE A 394 9.34 -8.20 -10.05
C ILE A 394 8.92 -9.61 -9.71
N TYR A 395 8.68 -10.42 -10.73
CA TYR A 395 8.41 -11.85 -10.56
C TYR A 395 9.22 -12.70 -11.54
N ARG A 396 9.96 -13.66 -10.99
CA ARG A 396 10.76 -14.65 -11.70
C ARG A 396 10.43 -16.04 -11.18
N PRO A 397 9.61 -16.82 -11.89
CA PRO A 397 9.21 -18.16 -11.46
C PRO A 397 10.38 -19.08 -11.15
N GLU A 398 11.50 -18.95 -11.89
CA GLU A 398 12.69 -19.80 -11.78
C GLU A 398 13.39 -19.66 -10.42
N THR A 399 13.24 -18.52 -9.75
CA THR A 399 13.84 -18.24 -8.44
C THR A 399 12.80 -18.07 -7.33
N GLU A 400 11.54 -18.41 -7.59
CA GLU A 400 10.40 -18.08 -6.72
C GLU A 400 10.63 -18.48 -5.25
N PHE A 401 11.13 -19.69 -5.01
CA PHE A 401 11.37 -20.18 -3.64
C PHE A 401 12.33 -19.26 -2.84
N ALA A 402 13.41 -18.85 -3.49
CA ALA A 402 14.45 -18.07 -2.81
C ALA A 402 14.08 -16.58 -2.68
N SER A 403 13.26 -16.07 -3.62
CA SER A 403 12.99 -14.62 -3.75
C SER A 403 11.59 -14.20 -3.28
N HIS A 404 10.62 -15.12 -3.22
CA HIS A 404 9.22 -14.79 -2.99
C HIS A 404 8.57 -15.57 -1.85
N TYR A 405 9.27 -16.47 -1.17
CA TYR A 405 8.75 -17.20 -0.01
C TYR A 405 9.50 -16.84 1.27
N PHE A 406 8.75 -16.69 2.33
CA PHE A 406 9.26 -16.52 3.70
C PHE A 406 8.40 -17.33 4.68
N ARG A 407 8.86 -17.52 5.90
CA ARG A 407 8.09 -18.22 6.92
C ARG A 407 7.31 -17.24 7.78
N ALA A 408 6.01 -17.53 7.98
CA ALA A 408 5.14 -16.74 8.83
C ALA A 408 4.21 -17.63 9.67
N ARG A 409 3.78 -17.12 10.80
CA ARG A 409 2.68 -17.63 11.61
C ARG A 409 1.44 -16.84 11.24
N LEU A 410 0.64 -17.38 10.32
CA LEU A 410 -0.40 -16.65 9.61
C LEU A 410 -1.45 -16.01 10.54
N SER A 411 -1.88 -16.72 11.60
CA SER A 411 -2.86 -16.23 12.56
C SER A 411 -2.32 -15.20 13.55
N ASP A 412 -0.98 -15.09 13.70
CA ASP A 412 -0.35 -14.00 14.44
C ASP A 412 -0.12 -12.79 13.53
N GLN A 413 -0.01 -13.03 12.20
CA GLN A 413 0.29 -12.02 11.20
C GLN A 413 -0.97 -11.23 10.79
N PHE A 414 -2.10 -11.92 10.58
CA PHE A 414 -3.36 -11.34 10.13
C PHE A 414 -4.54 -11.70 11.05
N ASP A 415 -5.54 -10.83 11.09
CA ASP A 415 -6.80 -11.05 11.81
C ASP A 415 -7.83 -11.77 10.92
N ALA A 416 -7.69 -11.66 9.60
CA ALA A 416 -8.44 -12.40 8.60
C ALA A 416 -7.61 -12.59 7.33
N VAL A 417 -7.92 -13.61 6.55
CA VAL A 417 -7.29 -13.89 5.26
C VAL A 417 -8.36 -14.15 4.20
N ILE A 418 -8.15 -13.61 3.01
CA ILE A 418 -8.95 -13.86 1.82
C ILE A 418 -8.11 -14.66 0.83
N HIS A 419 -8.59 -15.83 0.43
CA HIS A 419 -7.90 -16.74 -0.49
C HIS A 419 -8.63 -16.85 -1.82
N PHE A 420 -7.83 -16.90 -2.90
CA PHE A 420 -8.27 -17.24 -4.25
C PHE A 420 -7.41 -18.38 -4.80
N ASP A 421 -8.04 -19.46 -5.17
CA ASP A 421 -7.33 -20.62 -5.74
C ASP A 421 -6.71 -20.29 -7.10
N ARG A 422 -7.39 -19.47 -7.90
CA ARG A 422 -6.92 -19.03 -9.21
C ARG A 422 -7.17 -17.55 -9.44
N THR A 423 -6.13 -16.83 -9.85
CA THR A 423 -6.14 -15.39 -10.06
C THR A 423 -5.76 -14.99 -11.48
N ARG A 424 -6.05 -13.74 -11.83
CA ARG A 424 -5.69 -13.14 -13.12
C ARG A 424 -4.82 -11.89 -12.91
N ALA A 425 -3.97 -11.65 -13.90
CA ALA A 425 -3.18 -10.42 -13.96
C ALA A 425 -4.08 -9.18 -13.99
N VAL A 426 -3.76 -8.15 -13.21
CA VAL A 426 -4.39 -6.84 -13.33
C VAL A 426 -4.13 -6.25 -14.71
N GLU A 427 -5.11 -5.57 -15.29
CA GLU A 427 -4.99 -4.97 -16.62
C GLU A 427 -4.43 -3.55 -16.53
N PRO A 428 -3.19 -3.28 -17.01
CA PRO A 428 -2.64 -1.93 -17.07
C PRO A 428 -3.46 -1.03 -18.01
N LEU A 429 -3.56 0.26 -17.72
CA LEU A 429 -4.16 1.24 -18.65
C LEU A 429 -3.29 1.39 -19.90
N GLU A 430 -1.97 1.37 -19.76
CA GLU A 430 -1.00 1.33 -20.86
C GLU A 430 -0.51 -0.12 -21.04
N ARG A 431 -1.14 -0.85 -21.93
CA ARG A 431 -0.72 -2.23 -22.24
C ARG A 431 0.54 -2.22 -23.09
N THR A 432 1.56 -2.92 -22.59
CA THR A 432 2.78 -3.21 -23.37
C THR A 432 2.54 -4.39 -24.33
N ALA A 433 3.42 -4.57 -25.31
CA ALA A 433 3.38 -5.74 -26.19
C ALA A 433 3.60 -7.02 -25.39
N GLU A 434 4.51 -6.97 -24.42
CA GLU A 434 4.85 -8.07 -23.51
C GLU A 434 3.66 -8.49 -22.63
N TRP A 435 2.88 -7.51 -22.15
CA TRP A 435 1.67 -7.80 -21.36
C TRP A 435 0.56 -8.40 -22.23
N SER A 436 0.43 -7.98 -23.48
CA SER A 436 -0.59 -8.44 -24.41
C SER A 436 -0.31 -9.85 -24.97
N THR A 437 0.93 -10.32 -24.88
CA THR A 437 1.32 -11.68 -25.28
C THR A 437 0.80 -12.68 -24.24
N GLU A 438 0.29 -13.83 -24.68
CA GLU A 438 -0.07 -14.90 -23.74
C GLU A 438 1.19 -15.40 -23.01
N PRO A 439 1.11 -15.62 -21.68
CA PRO A 439 2.23 -16.20 -20.96
C PRO A 439 2.65 -17.53 -21.58
N ALA A 440 3.95 -17.75 -21.75
CA ALA A 440 4.44 -19.06 -22.18
C ALA A 440 3.95 -20.15 -21.22
N GLU A 441 3.43 -21.26 -21.74
CA GLU A 441 3.15 -22.43 -20.92
C GLU A 441 4.45 -22.93 -20.31
N THR A 442 4.60 -22.82 -19.01
CA THR A 442 5.80 -23.24 -18.28
C THR A 442 5.83 -24.72 -17.95
N PHE A 443 4.72 -25.44 -18.24
CA PHE A 443 4.65 -26.90 -18.10
C PHE A 443 4.50 -27.54 -19.48
N PRO A 444 5.32 -28.55 -19.83
CA PRO A 444 5.04 -29.33 -21.02
C PRO A 444 3.66 -29.97 -20.85
N SER A 445 2.74 -29.58 -21.74
CA SER A 445 1.48 -30.27 -21.91
C SER A 445 1.80 -31.74 -22.16
N GLY A 446 1.41 -32.61 -21.24
CA GLY A 446 1.85 -33.99 -21.14
C GLY A 446 1.90 -34.75 -22.44
N MET A 447 2.96 -35.52 -22.63
CA MET A 447 2.90 -36.84 -23.23
C MET A 447 3.04 -37.87 -22.13
#